data_d77f8d4e7f5a3447bef4df03e31b015e
#
_entry.id   d77f8d4e7f5a3447bef4df03e31b015e
#
_cell.length_a   1.000
_cell.length_b   1.000
_cell.length_c   1.000
_cell.angle_alpha   90.00
_cell.angle_beta   90.00
_cell.angle_gamma   90.00
#
_symmetry.space_group_name_H-M   'P 1'
#
loop_
_entity.id
_entity.type
_entity.pdbx_description
1 polymer ?
#
loop_
_entity_poly.entity_id
_entity_poly.type
_entity_poly.pdbx_seq_one_letter_code
_entity_poly.pdbx_strand_id
1 'polypeptide(L)'
;MTLRTDAALLIVAHGSTVNPDSSAPTLAHAAEIRRREIFAGVESAFWKEEPSLRDAIFLFDPELIREVCVVPNFISEGYFTQTVVPRELDLNGRVTKRPNGQIWKYSEPVGNHPMMTELLLKRACEVAPGVSPGETSLLIVAHGTDLNENSAVAAKREAEQIRALGKYATVLNVYMEEPPLVSDWRKLTKTRNVVVVPFFISDGLHSYEDIPRLIGISRSHPERSEAKSKDLAVKPLGNFTGSLDSARDDIGLARGEVFRRNPYKIGGRSLFYAPSIGTDAGFADIIVEQALNAKS
;
A
#
# COMPACT_ATOMS: atom_id res chain seq x y z
N MET A 1 0.42 -1.12 26.15
CA MET A 1 1.03 0.21 25.93
C MET A 1 0.27 1.22 26.78
N THR A 2 0.95 2.23 27.30
CA THR A 2 0.30 3.29 28.09
C THR A 2 -0.19 4.39 27.16
N LEU A 3 -1.40 4.92 27.40
CA LEU A 3 -1.96 6.05 26.66
C LEU A 3 -1.03 7.28 26.75
N ARG A 4 -0.71 7.86 25.61
CA ARG A 4 0.03 9.12 25.48
C ARG A 4 -0.99 10.26 25.35
N THR A 5 -1.34 10.85 26.47
CA THR A 5 -2.44 11.81 26.60
C THR A 5 -2.20 13.16 25.91
N ASP A 6 -0.95 13.46 25.55
CA ASP A 6 -0.51 14.70 24.89
C ASP A 6 0.09 14.48 23.51
N ALA A 7 0.02 13.26 22.98
CA ALA A 7 0.55 12.90 21.68
C ALA A 7 -0.55 12.40 20.73
N ALA A 8 -0.44 12.79 19.46
CA ALA A 8 -1.31 12.36 18.38
C ALA A 8 -0.51 11.65 17.27
N LEU A 9 -1.22 10.85 16.49
CA LEU A 9 -0.72 10.19 15.28
C LEU A 9 -1.39 10.79 14.05
N LEU A 10 -0.60 11.22 13.09
CA LEU A 10 -1.04 11.61 11.75
C LEU A 10 -0.50 10.60 10.74
N ILE A 11 -1.39 9.85 10.10
CA ILE A 11 -1.04 8.91 9.03
C ILE A 11 -1.22 9.64 7.70
N VAL A 12 -0.15 9.77 6.91
CA VAL A 12 -0.20 10.48 5.64
C VAL A 12 -0.05 9.52 4.46
N ALA A 13 -0.90 9.66 3.45
CA ALA A 13 -0.91 8.78 2.29
C ALA A 13 -1.20 9.54 0.99
N HIS A 14 -1.14 8.85 -0.15
CA HIS A 14 -1.37 9.46 -1.45
C HIS A 14 -2.85 9.81 -1.67
N GLY A 15 -3.75 8.87 -1.35
CA GLY A 15 -5.16 8.99 -1.69
C GLY A 15 -5.42 8.93 -3.20
N SER A 16 -6.68 9.10 -3.61
CA SER A 16 -7.05 9.12 -5.04
C SER A 16 -8.38 9.83 -5.25
N THR A 17 -8.44 10.74 -6.22
CA THR A 17 -9.69 11.42 -6.62
C THR A 17 -10.66 10.51 -7.40
N VAL A 18 -10.20 9.36 -7.87
CA VAL A 18 -10.97 8.49 -8.79
C VAL A 18 -11.19 7.07 -8.22
N ASN A 19 -10.47 6.70 -7.17
CA ASN A 19 -10.55 5.36 -6.59
C ASN A 19 -10.54 5.41 -5.06
N PRO A 20 -11.71 5.30 -4.40
CA PRO A 20 -11.82 5.34 -2.93
C PRO A 20 -11.12 4.15 -2.25
N ASP A 21 -10.87 3.04 -2.96
CA ASP A 21 -10.15 1.89 -2.39
C ASP A 21 -8.67 2.22 -2.11
N SER A 22 -8.18 3.34 -2.65
CA SER A 22 -6.80 3.80 -2.42
C SER A 22 -6.56 4.22 -0.96
N SER A 23 -7.51 4.91 -0.35
CA SER A 23 -7.43 5.38 1.04
C SER A 23 -8.03 4.41 2.07
N ALA A 24 -8.92 3.52 1.63
CA ALA A 24 -9.66 2.64 2.52
C ALA A 24 -8.78 1.86 3.52
N PRO A 25 -7.63 1.25 3.15
CA PRO A 25 -6.77 0.58 4.13
C PRO A 25 -6.17 1.55 5.14
N THR A 26 -5.73 2.74 4.70
CA THR A 26 -5.19 3.77 5.61
C THR A 26 -6.23 4.19 6.65
N LEU A 27 -7.46 4.43 6.22
CA LEU A 27 -8.58 4.78 7.11
C LEU A 27 -8.93 3.62 8.07
N ALA A 28 -8.90 2.38 7.59
CA ALA A 28 -9.13 1.19 8.42
C ALA A 28 -8.04 1.03 9.49
N HIS A 29 -6.77 1.24 9.15
CA HIS A 29 -5.68 1.21 10.11
C HIS A 29 -5.77 2.35 11.13
N ALA A 30 -6.12 3.56 10.69
CA ALA A 30 -6.34 4.69 11.60
C ALA A 30 -7.47 4.38 12.59
N ALA A 31 -8.59 3.82 12.12
CA ALA A 31 -9.71 3.41 12.97
C ALA A 31 -9.30 2.32 13.98
N GLU A 32 -8.53 1.33 13.56
CA GLU A 32 -8.02 0.28 14.43
C GLU A 32 -7.06 0.85 15.49
N ILE A 33 -6.12 1.74 15.10
CA ILE A 33 -5.17 2.34 16.04
C ILE A 33 -5.90 3.27 17.02
N ARG A 34 -6.93 4.01 16.57
CA ARG A 34 -7.78 4.84 17.44
C ARG A 34 -8.46 4.00 18.53
N ARG A 35 -8.97 2.81 18.16
CA ARG A 35 -9.61 1.88 19.09
C ARG A 35 -8.64 1.33 20.16
N ARG A 36 -7.33 1.33 19.88
CA ARG A 36 -6.30 0.87 20.83
C ARG A 36 -5.96 1.90 21.90
N GLU A 37 -6.42 3.13 21.77
CA GLU A 37 -6.22 4.23 22.73
C GLU A 37 -4.73 4.43 23.13
N ILE A 38 -3.82 4.33 22.14
CA ILE A 38 -2.37 4.55 22.35
C ILE A 38 -2.05 6.04 22.30
N PHE A 39 -2.73 6.78 21.41
CA PHE A 39 -2.58 8.20 21.19
C PHE A 39 -3.85 8.93 21.59
N ALA A 40 -3.73 10.19 22.03
CA ALA A 40 -4.87 11.05 22.33
C ALA A 40 -5.69 11.41 21.09
N GLY A 41 -5.07 11.41 19.92
CA GLY A 41 -5.72 11.61 18.63
C GLY A 41 -5.06 10.75 17.54
N VAL A 42 -5.86 10.25 16.59
CA VAL A 42 -5.37 9.52 15.42
C VAL A 42 -6.13 10.02 14.20
N GLU A 43 -5.42 10.66 13.28
CA GLU A 43 -6.00 11.19 12.04
C GLU A 43 -5.24 10.70 10.81
N SER A 44 -5.91 10.78 9.66
CA SER A 44 -5.31 10.49 8.36
C SER A 44 -5.44 11.71 7.45
N ALA A 45 -4.43 11.97 6.62
CA ALA A 45 -4.50 13.01 5.61
C ALA A 45 -3.88 12.53 4.30
N PHE A 46 -4.38 13.07 3.18
CA PHE A 46 -4.08 12.57 1.85
C PHE A 46 -3.63 13.70 0.91
N TRP A 47 -2.82 13.32 -0.09
CA TRP A 47 -2.40 14.25 -1.14
C TRP A 47 -3.52 14.53 -2.15
N LYS A 48 -4.34 13.52 -2.47
CA LYS A 48 -5.32 13.56 -3.57
C LYS A 48 -6.78 13.53 -3.13
N GLU A 49 -7.09 13.50 -1.85
CA GLU A 49 -8.45 13.49 -1.30
C GLU A 49 -8.49 14.10 0.08
N GLU A 50 -9.68 14.29 0.63
CA GLU A 50 -9.89 14.82 1.98
C GLU A 50 -9.80 13.70 3.05
N PRO A 51 -9.32 14.03 4.24
CA PRO A 51 -8.72 15.32 4.65
C PRO A 51 -7.40 15.60 3.93
N SER A 52 -7.28 16.84 3.42
CA SER A 52 -6.10 17.24 2.66
C SER A 52 -4.85 17.33 3.53
N LEU A 53 -3.68 16.98 2.97
CA LEU A 53 -2.39 17.24 3.64
C LEU A 53 -2.20 18.70 4.02
N ARG A 54 -2.73 19.64 3.23
CA ARG A 54 -2.61 21.09 3.49
C ARG A 54 -3.31 21.52 4.76
N ASP A 55 -4.43 20.86 5.06
CA ASP A 55 -5.24 21.19 6.23
C ASP A 55 -4.85 20.36 7.46
N ALA A 56 -3.98 19.37 7.27
CA ALA A 56 -3.57 18.47 8.33
C ALA A 56 -2.86 19.15 9.51
N ILE A 57 -2.26 20.31 9.28
CA ILE A 57 -1.63 21.13 10.34
C ILE A 57 -2.64 21.68 11.34
N PHE A 58 -3.94 21.70 11.02
CA PHE A 58 -5.03 22.19 11.86
C PHE A 58 -5.83 21.06 12.54
N LEU A 59 -5.51 19.79 12.30
CA LEU A 59 -6.26 18.66 12.84
C LEU A 59 -6.11 18.47 14.35
N PHE A 60 -5.06 19.01 14.95
CA PHE A 60 -4.76 18.81 16.37
C PHE A 60 -4.67 20.12 17.14
N ASP A 61 -5.50 20.25 18.18
CA ASP A 61 -5.48 21.38 19.08
C ASP A 61 -4.13 21.46 19.83
N PRO A 62 -3.35 22.55 19.69
CA PRO A 62 -2.06 22.70 20.33
C PRO A 62 -2.14 22.86 21.86
N GLU A 63 -3.31 23.17 22.41
CA GLU A 63 -3.50 23.21 23.87
C GLU A 63 -3.57 21.81 24.46
N LEU A 64 -4.08 20.83 23.69
CA LEU A 64 -4.27 19.43 24.12
C LEU A 64 -3.13 18.54 23.65
N ILE A 65 -2.65 18.72 22.41
CA ILE A 65 -1.65 17.87 21.77
C ILE A 65 -0.32 18.62 21.68
N ARG A 66 0.68 18.11 22.37
CA ARG A 66 2.05 18.65 22.35
C ARG A 66 2.96 17.99 21.35
N GLU A 67 2.70 16.73 21.05
CA GLU A 67 3.49 15.96 20.07
C GLU A 67 2.60 15.38 18.98
N VAL A 68 3.02 15.53 17.72
CA VAL A 68 2.37 14.89 16.55
C VAL A 68 3.38 13.98 15.88
N CYS A 69 3.11 12.68 15.90
CA CYS A 69 3.88 11.69 15.16
C CYS A 69 3.31 11.56 13.75
N VAL A 70 4.06 11.94 12.73
CA VAL A 70 3.67 11.87 11.33
C VAL A 70 4.28 10.61 10.71
N VAL A 71 3.44 9.68 10.27
CA VAL A 71 3.85 8.42 9.66
C VAL A 71 3.45 8.37 8.18
N PRO A 72 4.43 8.37 7.26
CA PRO A 72 4.16 8.20 5.83
C PRO A 72 3.73 6.76 5.53
N ASN A 73 2.48 6.59 5.16
CA ASN A 73 1.94 5.30 4.70
C ASN A 73 2.25 5.08 3.22
N PHE A 74 3.55 4.90 2.93
CA PHE A 74 4.11 4.65 1.61
C PHE A 74 5.01 3.42 1.64
N ILE A 75 5.03 2.67 0.53
CA ILE A 75 5.79 1.43 0.43
C ILE A 75 7.30 1.65 0.29
N SER A 76 7.72 2.84 -0.11
CA SER A 76 9.14 3.19 -0.30
C SER A 76 9.38 4.67 -0.06
N GLU A 77 10.64 5.01 0.19
CA GLU A 77 11.09 6.40 0.10
C GLU A 77 11.03 6.89 -1.35
N GLY A 78 10.80 8.20 -1.52
CA GLY A 78 10.77 8.81 -2.82
C GLY A 78 10.29 10.26 -2.76
N TYR A 79 9.94 10.82 -3.92
CA TYR A 79 9.54 12.22 -4.05
C TYR A 79 8.43 12.63 -3.08
N PHE A 80 7.43 11.76 -2.87
CA PHE A 80 6.35 12.08 -1.92
C PHE A 80 6.83 12.19 -0.49
N THR A 81 7.60 11.22 -0.01
CA THR A 81 8.05 11.17 1.39
C THR A 81 9.20 12.14 1.68
N GLN A 82 10.00 12.47 0.68
CA GLN A 82 11.17 13.35 0.85
C GLN A 82 10.90 14.82 0.52
N THR A 83 9.87 15.09 -0.32
CA THR A 83 9.61 16.45 -0.81
C THR A 83 8.16 16.90 -0.57
N VAL A 84 7.17 16.13 -1.05
CA VAL A 84 5.77 16.58 -1.03
C VAL A 84 5.24 16.66 0.40
N VAL A 85 5.31 15.57 1.16
CA VAL A 85 4.79 15.53 2.54
C VAL A 85 5.50 16.55 3.43
N PRO A 86 6.85 16.65 3.47
CA PRO A 86 7.53 17.69 4.23
C PRO A 86 7.10 19.11 3.84
N ARG A 87 6.96 19.38 2.55
CA ARG A 87 6.54 20.70 2.07
C ARG A 87 5.11 21.05 2.47
N GLU A 88 4.14 20.15 2.26
CA GLU A 88 2.72 20.41 2.54
C GLU A 88 2.45 20.53 4.04
N LEU A 89 3.23 19.82 4.86
CA LEU A 89 3.15 19.89 6.32
C LEU A 89 4.14 20.88 6.93
N ASP A 90 4.87 21.66 6.13
CA ASP A 90 5.90 22.61 6.59
C ASP A 90 6.85 21.97 7.62
N LEU A 91 7.40 20.79 7.28
CA LEU A 91 8.34 20.06 8.14
C LEU A 91 9.78 20.46 7.81
N ASN A 92 10.58 20.67 8.85
CA ASN A 92 12.01 20.92 8.75
C ASN A 92 12.79 19.74 9.38
N GLY A 93 13.11 18.75 8.56
CA GLY A 93 13.78 17.53 8.99
C GLY A 93 12.86 16.56 9.75
N ARG A 94 13.46 15.70 10.56
CA ARG A 94 12.75 14.66 11.30
C ARG A 94 11.98 15.19 12.51
N VAL A 95 12.38 16.35 13.04
CA VAL A 95 11.72 16.99 14.17
C VAL A 95 11.52 18.46 13.86
N THR A 96 10.28 18.89 13.85
CA THR A 96 9.89 20.28 13.62
C THR A 96 9.21 20.86 14.86
N LYS A 97 9.74 21.94 15.39
CA LYS A 97 9.12 22.71 16.48
C LYS A 97 8.24 23.79 15.87
N ARG A 98 6.96 23.78 16.18
CA ARG A 98 5.98 24.74 15.68
C ARG A 98 5.95 26.01 16.54
N PRO A 99 5.57 27.17 15.99
CA PRO A 99 5.38 28.41 16.77
C PRO A 99 4.35 28.28 17.89
N ASN A 100 3.35 27.41 17.74
CA ASN A 100 2.33 27.11 18.73
C ASN A 100 2.80 26.17 19.86
N GLY A 101 4.09 25.78 19.85
CA GLY A 101 4.70 24.91 20.87
C GLY A 101 4.59 23.42 20.59
N GLN A 102 3.90 22.99 19.54
CA GLN A 102 3.85 21.59 19.15
C GLN A 102 5.21 21.10 18.60
N ILE A 103 5.50 19.82 18.83
CA ILE A 103 6.64 19.11 18.26
C ILE A 103 6.11 18.07 17.28
N TRP A 104 6.46 18.22 16.01
CA TRP A 104 6.09 17.29 14.95
C TRP A 104 7.27 16.39 14.64
N LYS A 105 7.07 15.08 14.74
CA LYS A 105 8.08 14.04 14.49
C LYS A 105 7.72 13.28 13.22
N TYR A 106 8.58 13.35 12.22
CA TYR A 106 8.39 12.71 10.91
C TYR A 106 9.17 11.41 10.86
N SER A 107 8.46 10.28 10.77
CA SER A 107 9.07 8.95 10.70
C SER A 107 9.56 8.60 9.29
N GLU A 108 10.20 7.45 9.16
CA GLU A 108 10.40 6.81 7.87
C GLU A 108 9.09 6.24 7.33
N PRO A 109 8.97 6.00 6.00
CA PRO A 109 7.80 5.35 5.44
C PRO A 109 7.66 3.92 5.96
N VAL A 110 6.41 3.46 6.08
CA VAL A 110 6.09 2.13 6.61
C VAL A 110 6.78 1.00 5.83
N GLY A 111 7.00 1.16 4.52
CA GLY A 111 7.67 0.17 3.69
C GLY A 111 9.14 -0.08 4.05
N ASN A 112 9.76 0.77 4.88
CA ASN A 112 11.11 0.55 5.40
C ASN A 112 11.13 -0.30 6.68
N HIS A 113 9.96 -0.62 7.25
CA HIS A 113 9.88 -1.31 8.53
C HIS A 113 10.31 -2.78 8.42
N PRO A 114 11.11 -3.31 9.39
CA PRO A 114 11.57 -4.71 9.35
C PRO A 114 10.46 -5.76 9.29
N MET A 115 9.28 -5.48 9.87
CA MET A 115 8.14 -6.41 9.84
C MET A 115 7.55 -6.62 8.44
N MET A 116 7.95 -5.86 7.41
CA MET A 116 7.48 -6.07 6.04
C MET A 116 7.77 -7.48 5.53
N THR A 117 8.94 -8.02 5.84
CA THR A 117 9.30 -9.40 5.51
C THR A 117 8.32 -10.41 6.11
N GLU A 118 7.98 -10.25 7.38
CA GLU A 118 7.03 -11.15 8.07
C GLU A 118 5.63 -11.06 7.48
N LEU A 119 5.15 -9.85 7.16
CA LEU A 119 3.85 -9.65 6.53
C LEU A 119 3.78 -10.26 5.13
N LEU A 120 4.84 -10.14 4.32
CA LEU A 120 4.93 -10.80 3.01
C LEU A 120 4.84 -12.32 3.16
N LEU A 121 5.56 -12.91 4.09
CA LEU A 121 5.52 -14.35 4.36
C LEU A 121 4.15 -14.80 4.88
N LYS A 122 3.54 -14.01 5.77
CA LYS A 122 2.18 -14.24 6.27
C LYS A 122 1.17 -14.27 5.12
N ARG A 123 1.17 -13.23 4.25
CA ARG A 123 0.30 -13.16 3.09
C ARG A 123 0.48 -14.35 2.13
N ALA A 124 1.73 -14.73 1.88
CA ALA A 124 2.02 -15.88 1.03
C ALA A 124 1.50 -17.20 1.63
N CYS A 125 1.58 -17.36 2.94
CA CYS A 125 1.07 -18.54 3.65
C CYS A 125 -0.47 -18.57 3.66
N GLU A 126 -1.11 -17.43 3.94
CA GLU A 126 -2.58 -17.31 3.99
C GLU A 126 -3.25 -17.66 2.65
N VAL A 127 -2.67 -17.25 1.53
CA VAL A 127 -3.26 -17.49 0.20
C VAL A 127 -3.00 -18.90 -0.32
N ALA A 128 -1.97 -19.58 0.17
CA ALA A 128 -1.57 -20.92 -0.23
C ALA A 128 -1.48 -21.90 0.96
N PRO A 129 -2.58 -22.11 1.70
CA PRO A 129 -2.57 -22.96 2.88
C PRO A 129 -2.21 -24.42 2.52
N GLY A 130 -1.30 -25.02 3.29
CA GLY A 130 -0.87 -26.41 3.10
C GLY A 130 0.06 -26.64 1.88
N VAL A 131 0.47 -25.60 1.18
CA VAL A 131 1.44 -25.70 0.09
C VAL A 131 2.87 -25.54 0.65
N SER A 132 3.76 -26.48 0.32
CA SER A 132 5.16 -26.45 0.76
C SER A 132 5.91 -25.25 0.16
N PRO A 133 6.46 -24.33 0.99
CA PRO A 133 7.27 -23.24 0.46
C PRO A 133 8.49 -23.72 -0.35
N GLY A 134 9.13 -24.81 0.06
CA GLY A 134 10.27 -25.40 -0.63
C GLY A 134 9.98 -25.90 -2.06
N GLU A 135 8.69 -26.04 -2.43
CA GLU A 135 8.23 -26.38 -3.77
C GLU A 135 7.52 -25.23 -4.48
N THR A 136 7.64 -24.01 -3.93
CA THR A 136 6.90 -22.83 -4.36
C THR A 136 7.84 -21.71 -4.77
N SER A 137 7.52 -21.02 -5.87
CA SER A 137 8.11 -19.73 -6.20
C SER A 137 7.27 -18.60 -5.60
N LEU A 138 7.90 -17.70 -4.85
CA LEU A 138 7.28 -16.49 -4.33
C LEU A 138 7.65 -15.31 -5.22
N LEU A 139 6.65 -14.63 -5.76
CA LEU A 139 6.79 -13.40 -6.55
C LEU A 139 6.29 -12.21 -5.74
N ILE A 140 7.17 -11.27 -5.45
CA ILE A 140 6.85 -9.98 -4.85
C ILE A 140 6.67 -8.99 -6.00
N VAL A 141 5.46 -8.48 -6.18
CA VAL A 141 5.12 -7.59 -7.31
C VAL A 141 5.12 -6.15 -6.84
N ALA A 142 5.99 -5.33 -7.42
CA ALA A 142 6.00 -3.88 -7.23
C ALA A 142 5.65 -3.16 -8.54
N HIS A 143 5.46 -1.85 -8.47
CA HIS A 143 5.14 -1.05 -9.66
C HIS A 143 6.28 -1.12 -10.68
N GLY A 144 7.48 -0.76 -10.23
CA GLY A 144 8.63 -0.53 -11.10
C GLY A 144 8.44 0.76 -11.91
N THR A 145 9.47 1.55 -12.05
CA THR A 145 9.44 2.74 -12.89
C THR A 145 10.87 3.20 -13.16
N ASP A 146 11.18 3.44 -14.41
CA ASP A 146 12.47 4.02 -14.83
C ASP A 146 12.70 5.43 -14.26
N LEU A 147 11.63 6.09 -13.77
CA LEU A 147 11.69 7.45 -13.24
C LEU A 147 12.11 7.55 -11.79
N ASN A 148 12.06 6.45 -11.02
CA ASN A 148 12.38 6.44 -9.59
C ASN A 148 12.92 5.08 -9.13
N GLU A 149 14.23 4.95 -9.05
CA GLU A 149 14.90 3.73 -8.58
C GLU A 149 14.45 3.31 -7.16
N ASN A 150 14.04 4.24 -6.32
CA ASN A 150 13.61 3.95 -4.94
C ASN A 150 12.36 3.09 -4.87
N SER A 151 11.48 3.11 -5.88
CA SER A 151 10.29 2.25 -5.91
C SER A 151 10.63 0.76 -5.97
N ALA A 152 11.75 0.42 -6.60
CA ALA A 152 12.24 -0.95 -6.72
C ALA A 152 13.06 -1.40 -5.50
N VAL A 153 13.73 -0.47 -4.80
CA VAL A 153 14.67 -0.76 -3.70
C VAL A 153 13.99 -1.52 -2.56
N ALA A 154 12.81 -1.09 -2.13
CA ALA A 154 12.09 -1.77 -1.04
C ALA A 154 11.72 -3.21 -1.42
N ALA A 155 11.16 -3.44 -2.62
CA ALA A 155 10.82 -4.78 -3.08
C ALA A 155 12.05 -5.69 -3.25
N LYS A 156 13.17 -5.15 -3.73
CA LYS A 156 14.45 -5.87 -3.84
C LYS A 156 14.94 -6.31 -2.47
N ARG A 157 14.97 -5.39 -1.51
CA ARG A 157 15.38 -5.67 -0.13
C ARG A 157 14.55 -6.80 0.47
N GLU A 158 13.22 -6.73 0.38
CA GLU A 158 12.33 -7.76 0.92
C GLU A 158 12.58 -9.12 0.23
N ALA A 159 12.73 -9.14 -1.10
CA ALA A 159 13.05 -10.37 -1.81
C ALA A 159 14.40 -10.96 -1.39
N GLU A 160 15.40 -10.15 -1.12
CA GLU A 160 16.72 -10.59 -0.62
C GLU A 160 16.63 -11.16 0.79
N GLN A 161 15.92 -10.49 1.69
CA GLN A 161 15.71 -10.97 3.06
C GLN A 161 14.97 -12.32 3.08
N ILE A 162 13.87 -12.45 2.33
CA ILE A 162 13.13 -13.70 2.24
C ILE A 162 13.96 -14.81 1.58
N ARG A 163 14.76 -14.47 0.56
CA ARG A 163 15.68 -15.40 -0.10
C ARG A 163 16.71 -15.94 0.86
N ALA A 164 17.28 -15.08 1.72
CA ALA A 164 18.25 -15.47 2.74
C ALA A 164 17.69 -16.46 3.78
N LEU A 165 16.36 -16.48 4.01
CA LEU A 165 15.73 -17.48 4.88
C LEU A 165 15.73 -18.90 4.29
N GLY A 166 15.94 -19.07 2.98
CA GLY A 166 16.04 -20.37 2.31
C GLY A 166 14.76 -21.21 2.34
N LYS A 167 13.60 -20.62 2.63
CA LYS A 167 12.33 -21.36 2.79
C LYS A 167 11.62 -21.66 1.48
N TYR A 168 11.73 -20.78 0.47
CA TYR A 168 11.09 -20.92 -0.83
C TYR A 168 12.06 -21.47 -1.87
N ALA A 169 11.55 -22.25 -2.83
CA ALA A 169 12.35 -22.75 -3.95
C ALA A 169 12.95 -21.61 -4.79
N THR A 170 12.20 -20.51 -4.93
CA THR A 170 12.63 -19.29 -5.61
C THR A 170 11.90 -18.11 -5.03
N VAL A 171 12.60 -16.98 -4.82
CA VAL A 171 12.00 -15.70 -4.44
C VAL A 171 12.44 -14.66 -5.45
N LEU A 172 11.48 -13.98 -6.08
CA LEU A 172 11.73 -12.97 -7.10
C LEU A 172 10.96 -11.70 -6.77
N ASN A 173 11.62 -10.57 -6.91
CA ASN A 173 10.94 -9.29 -7.10
C ASN A 173 10.70 -9.11 -8.60
N VAL A 174 9.46 -8.81 -8.96
CA VAL A 174 9.01 -8.60 -10.34
C VAL A 174 8.18 -7.33 -10.42
N TYR A 175 8.09 -6.75 -11.59
CA TYR A 175 7.49 -5.44 -11.75
C TYR A 175 6.41 -5.43 -12.82
N MET A 176 5.56 -4.40 -12.78
CA MET A 176 4.52 -4.17 -13.77
C MET A 176 5.08 -3.52 -15.03
N GLU A 177 6.03 -2.59 -14.89
CA GLU A 177 6.50 -1.70 -15.96
C GLU A 177 7.97 -1.86 -16.35
N GLU A 178 8.78 -2.51 -15.51
CA GLU A 178 10.21 -2.75 -15.78
C GLU A 178 10.62 -4.22 -15.62
N PRO A 179 11.71 -4.68 -16.25
CA PRO A 179 12.23 -6.04 -16.05
C PRO A 179 12.79 -6.27 -14.63
N PRO A 180 12.61 -7.48 -14.07
CA PRO A 180 11.87 -8.60 -14.64
C PRO A 180 10.36 -8.40 -14.56
N LEU A 181 9.67 -8.46 -15.72
CA LEU A 181 8.23 -8.23 -15.79
C LEU A 181 7.43 -9.35 -15.13
N VAL A 182 6.38 -8.96 -14.39
CA VAL A 182 5.46 -9.93 -13.79
C VAL A 182 4.73 -10.79 -14.85
N SER A 183 4.50 -10.26 -16.04
CA SER A 183 3.93 -11.00 -17.17
C SER A 183 4.78 -12.18 -17.64
N ASP A 184 6.08 -12.14 -17.39
CA ASP A 184 7.03 -13.20 -17.72
C ASP A 184 7.16 -14.28 -16.65
N TRP A 185 6.31 -14.27 -15.62
CA TRP A 185 6.39 -15.17 -14.48
C TRP A 185 6.55 -16.65 -14.85
N ARG A 186 5.93 -17.09 -15.98
CA ARG A 186 6.05 -18.48 -16.46
C ARG A 186 7.45 -18.85 -16.92
N LYS A 187 8.21 -17.88 -17.44
CA LYS A 187 9.63 -18.05 -17.84
C LYS A 187 10.55 -17.95 -16.65
N LEU A 188 10.21 -17.09 -15.69
CA LEU A 188 11.02 -16.79 -14.50
C LEU A 188 10.93 -17.89 -13.44
N THR A 189 9.84 -18.68 -13.41
CA THR A 189 9.62 -19.73 -12.41
C THR A 189 9.61 -21.11 -13.04
N LYS A 190 10.09 -22.10 -12.28
CA LYS A 190 10.09 -23.53 -12.72
C LYS A 190 9.19 -24.40 -11.84
N THR A 191 8.75 -23.92 -10.69
CA THR A 191 7.96 -24.66 -9.73
C THR A 191 6.53 -24.87 -10.21
N ARG A 192 5.87 -25.91 -9.67
CA ARG A 192 4.46 -26.16 -9.92
C ARG A 192 3.54 -25.16 -9.21
N ASN A 193 3.97 -24.71 -8.04
CA ASN A 193 3.24 -23.73 -7.24
C ASN A 193 3.92 -22.36 -7.34
N VAL A 194 3.11 -21.32 -7.55
CA VAL A 194 3.58 -19.93 -7.63
C VAL A 194 2.65 -19.06 -6.78
N VAL A 195 3.22 -18.38 -5.83
CA VAL A 195 2.51 -17.39 -4.99
C VAL A 195 2.89 -15.99 -5.45
N VAL A 196 1.92 -15.15 -5.67
CA VAL A 196 2.09 -13.75 -6.10
C VAL A 196 1.54 -12.84 -5.00
N VAL A 197 2.39 -11.99 -4.44
CA VAL A 197 2.03 -11.02 -3.40
C VAL A 197 2.30 -9.61 -3.91
N PRO A 198 1.25 -8.80 -4.13
CA PRO A 198 1.40 -7.39 -4.48
C PRO A 198 2.00 -6.60 -3.31
N PHE A 199 3.08 -5.88 -3.57
CA PHE A 199 3.78 -5.06 -2.60
C PHE A 199 3.29 -3.61 -2.71
N PHE A 200 2.02 -3.38 -2.32
CA PHE A 200 1.31 -2.11 -2.39
C PHE A 200 0.60 -1.80 -1.08
N ILE A 201 0.31 -0.52 -0.85
CA ILE A 201 -0.42 -0.05 0.34
C ILE A 201 -1.92 -0.40 0.28
N SER A 202 -2.48 -0.50 -0.94
CA SER A 202 -3.91 -0.74 -1.11
C SER A 202 -4.21 -1.70 -2.26
N ASP A 203 -5.39 -2.29 -2.21
CA ASP A 203 -5.95 -3.07 -3.31
C ASP A 203 -6.68 -2.13 -4.30
N GLY A 204 -5.92 -1.29 -4.99
CA GLY A 204 -6.40 -0.43 -6.06
C GLY A 204 -6.50 -1.14 -7.42
N LEU A 205 -6.64 -0.36 -8.50
CA LEU A 205 -6.74 -0.87 -9.88
C LEU A 205 -5.60 -1.83 -10.24
N HIS A 206 -4.39 -1.57 -9.76
CA HIS A 206 -3.25 -2.45 -10.01
C HIS A 206 -3.48 -3.86 -9.46
N SER A 207 -4.03 -3.99 -8.25
CA SER A 207 -4.26 -5.28 -7.61
C SER A 207 -5.51 -5.99 -8.12
N TYR A 208 -6.55 -5.26 -8.52
CA TYR A 208 -7.79 -5.87 -9.02
C TYR A 208 -7.79 -6.16 -10.52
N GLU A 209 -7.11 -5.34 -11.33
CA GLU A 209 -7.21 -5.37 -12.79
C GLU A 209 -5.85 -5.61 -13.47
N ASP A 210 -4.83 -4.76 -13.18
CA ASP A 210 -3.62 -4.75 -13.98
C ASP A 210 -2.77 -6.00 -13.73
N ILE A 211 -2.43 -6.31 -12.47
CA ILE A 211 -1.64 -7.51 -12.13
C ILE A 211 -2.41 -8.79 -12.53
N PRO A 212 -3.69 -8.98 -12.19
CA PRO A 212 -4.48 -10.11 -12.66
C PRO A 212 -4.44 -10.33 -14.17
N ARG A 213 -4.51 -9.25 -14.94
CA ARG A 213 -4.37 -9.30 -16.39
C ARG A 213 -2.97 -9.72 -16.83
N LEU A 214 -1.92 -9.11 -16.26
CA LEU A 214 -0.53 -9.40 -16.59
C LEU A 214 -0.14 -10.87 -16.29
N ILE A 215 -0.66 -11.43 -15.20
CA ILE A 215 -0.39 -12.83 -14.84
C ILE A 215 -1.35 -13.83 -15.49
N GLY A 216 -2.40 -13.35 -16.18
CA GLY A 216 -3.33 -14.16 -16.95
C GLY A 216 -4.44 -14.84 -16.16
N ILE A 217 -4.85 -14.29 -15.01
CA ILE A 217 -5.97 -14.80 -14.19
C ILE A 217 -7.28 -14.06 -14.42
N SER A 218 -7.27 -12.89 -15.05
CA SER A 218 -8.46 -12.18 -15.51
C SER A 218 -8.53 -12.17 -17.04
N ARG A 219 -9.76 -12.23 -17.58
CA ARG A 219 -9.97 -12.02 -19.02
C ARG A 219 -9.98 -10.52 -19.29
N SER A 220 -9.23 -10.07 -20.30
CA SER A 220 -9.30 -8.70 -20.79
C SER A 220 -10.71 -8.36 -21.26
N HIS A 221 -11.34 -7.32 -20.70
CA HIS A 221 -12.41 -6.62 -21.42
C HIS A 221 -11.74 -5.73 -22.48
N PRO A 222 -12.06 -5.89 -23.78
CA PRO A 222 -11.35 -5.20 -24.88
C PRO A 222 -11.54 -3.68 -24.91
N GLU A 223 -12.50 -3.12 -24.18
CA GLU A 223 -12.99 -1.75 -24.43
C GLU A 223 -12.32 -0.62 -23.63
N ARG A 224 -11.31 -0.90 -22.77
CA ARG A 224 -10.67 0.16 -21.96
C ARG A 224 -9.21 0.48 -22.26
N SER A 225 -8.58 -0.19 -23.21
CA SER A 225 -7.13 -0.03 -23.47
C SER A 225 -6.75 1.19 -24.29
N GLU A 226 -7.68 1.92 -24.91
CA GLU A 226 -7.37 3.07 -25.80
C GLU A 226 -7.58 4.46 -25.16
N ALA A 227 -8.16 4.55 -23.96
CA ALA A 227 -8.54 5.84 -23.36
C ALA A 227 -7.48 6.50 -22.46
N LYS A 228 -6.33 5.87 -22.22
CA LYS A 228 -5.31 6.37 -21.26
C LYS A 228 -4.14 7.13 -21.86
N SER A 229 -4.17 7.46 -23.17
CA SER A 229 -3.01 8.12 -23.80
C SER A 229 -3.34 9.37 -24.62
N LYS A 230 -4.41 10.10 -24.36
CA LYS A 230 -4.60 11.47 -24.88
C LYS A 230 -5.78 12.16 -24.19
N ASP A 231 -5.51 13.42 -23.80
CA ASP A 231 -6.41 14.51 -23.48
C ASP A 231 -6.65 14.87 -22.00
N LEU A 232 -5.73 15.71 -21.56
CA LEU A 232 -6.06 16.89 -20.75
C LEU A 232 -6.85 17.87 -21.64
N ALA A 233 -8.17 17.69 -21.74
CA ALA A 233 -9.07 18.72 -22.24
C ALA A 233 -10.39 18.66 -21.48
N VAL A 234 -10.64 19.72 -20.73
CA VAL A 234 -11.85 20.01 -19.96
C VAL A 234 -13.05 20.02 -20.91
N LYS A 235 -14.10 19.23 -20.59
CA LYS A 235 -15.46 19.42 -21.12
C LYS A 235 -16.49 19.46 -19.98
N PRO A 236 -17.55 20.31 -20.10
CA PRO A 236 -18.42 20.66 -18.99
C PRO A 236 -19.46 19.58 -18.65
N LEU A 237 -19.86 19.60 -17.35
CA LEU A 237 -20.87 18.72 -16.75
C LEU A 237 -22.22 18.77 -17.47
N GLY A 238 -22.67 17.60 -17.91
CA GLY A 238 -24.09 17.34 -18.14
C GLY A 238 -24.65 16.56 -16.95
N ASN A 239 -25.80 16.98 -16.46
CA ASN A 239 -26.52 16.38 -15.32
C ASN A 239 -26.85 14.91 -15.58
N PHE A 240 -26.34 14.03 -14.71
CA PHE A 240 -26.74 12.63 -14.65
C PHE A 240 -27.24 12.32 -13.22
N THR A 241 -28.56 12.27 -13.11
CA THR A 241 -29.26 11.78 -11.90
C THR A 241 -29.54 10.29 -12.10
N GLY A 242 -28.61 9.45 -11.66
CA GLY A 242 -28.77 8.00 -11.59
C GLY A 242 -28.06 7.49 -10.34
N SER A 243 -28.73 6.66 -9.55
CA SER A 243 -28.25 6.12 -8.29
C SER A 243 -26.85 5.47 -8.46
N LEU A 244 -25.84 6.09 -7.86
CA LEU A 244 -24.42 5.66 -7.91
C LEU A 244 -24.12 4.52 -6.91
N ASP A 245 -25.01 4.20 -5.99
CA ASP A 245 -24.77 3.28 -4.90
C ASP A 245 -24.82 1.80 -5.32
N SER A 246 -25.78 1.41 -6.16
CA SER A 246 -25.89 0.00 -6.58
C SER A 246 -24.74 -0.46 -7.51
N ALA A 247 -24.20 0.44 -8.33
CA ALA A 247 -23.06 0.13 -9.19
C ALA A 247 -21.73 0.01 -8.41
N ARG A 248 -21.64 0.66 -7.25
CA ARG A 248 -20.45 0.57 -6.37
C ARG A 248 -20.36 -0.77 -5.65
N ASP A 249 -21.49 -1.29 -5.16
CA ASP A 249 -21.55 -2.57 -4.43
C ASP A 249 -21.26 -3.76 -5.35
N ASP A 250 -21.75 -3.76 -6.58
CA ASP A 250 -21.49 -4.82 -7.56
C ASP A 250 -20.01 -4.85 -8.01
N ILE A 251 -19.36 -3.70 -8.16
CA ILE A 251 -17.95 -3.61 -8.52
C ILE A 251 -17.06 -4.05 -7.35
N GLY A 252 -17.41 -3.72 -6.11
CA GLY A 252 -16.67 -4.13 -4.91
C GLY A 252 -16.71 -5.64 -4.67
N LEU A 253 -17.86 -6.28 -4.87
CA LEU A 253 -18.02 -7.74 -4.80
C LEU A 253 -17.22 -8.45 -5.89
N ALA A 254 -17.23 -7.95 -7.14
CA ALA A 254 -16.46 -8.50 -8.25
C ALA A 254 -14.94 -8.36 -8.04
N ARG A 255 -14.47 -7.27 -7.43
CA ARG A 255 -13.06 -7.02 -7.13
C ARG A 255 -12.50 -8.01 -6.10
N GLY A 256 -13.23 -8.30 -5.03
CA GLY A 256 -12.83 -9.27 -4.01
C GLY A 256 -12.75 -10.72 -4.51
N GLU A 257 -13.45 -11.08 -5.58
CA GLU A 257 -13.45 -12.43 -6.14
C GLU A 257 -12.06 -12.88 -6.63
N VAL A 258 -11.23 -11.96 -7.14
CA VAL A 258 -9.90 -12.30 -7.65
C VAL A 258 -9.00 -12.92 -6.58
N PHE A 259 -9.19 -12.54 -5.32
CA PHE A 259 -8.42 -13.10 -4.19
C PHE A 259 -9.04 -14.40 -3.63
N ARG A 260 -10.31 -14.68 -3.91
CA ARG A 260 -11.05 -15.85 -3.37
C ARG A 260 -10.93 -17.09 -4.24
N ARG A 261 -10.60 -16.95 -5.52
CA ARG A 261 -10.56 -18.08 -6.50
C ARG A 261 -9.29 -18.92 -6.47
N ASN A 262 -8.43 -18.72 -5.49
CA ASN A 262 -7.17 -19.45 -5.37
C ASN A 262 -7.37 -20.97 -5.18
N PRO A 263 -6.54 -21.83 -5.79
CA PRO A 263 -5.52 -21.49 -6.80
C PRO A 263 -6.07 -21.37 -8.22
N TYR A 264 -5.50 -20.50 -9.02
CA TYR A 264 -5.71 -20.46 -10.46
C TYR A 264 -4.89 -21.53 -11.15
N LYS A 265 -5.52 -22.30 -12.06
CA LYS A 265 -4.82 -23.34 -12.85
C LYS A 265 -4.42 -22.78 -14.21
N ILE A 266 -3.13 -22.58 -14.43
CA ILE A 266 -2.59 -21.94 -15.62
C ILE A 266 -1.40 -22.74 -16.16
N GLY A 267 -1.53 -23.33 -17.35
CA GLY A 267 -0.44 -24.07 -17.99
C GLY A 267 0.13 -25.21 -17.13
N GLY A 268 -0.72 -25.93 -16.42
CA GLY A 268 -0.33 -27.03 -15.52
C GLY A 268 0.24 -26.61 -14.18
N ARG A 269 0.28 -25.30 -13.87
CA ARG A 269 0.74 -24.74 -12.60
C ARG A 269 -0.42 -24.24 -11.76
N SER A 270 -0.20 -24.18 -10.45
CA SER A 270 -1.12 -23.59 -9.49
C SER A 270 -0.58 -22.21 -9.10
N LEU A 271 -1.30 -21.16 -9.47
CA LEU A 271 -0.97 -19.79 -9.12
C LEU A 271 -1.91 -19.32 -8.01
N PHE A 272 -1.34 -18.80 -6.94
CA PHE A 272 -2.03 -18.22 -5.79
C PHE A 272 -1.79 -16.72 -5.80
N TYR A 273 -2.86 -15.94 -5.78
CA TYR A 273 -2.81 -14.48 -5.85
C TYR A 273 -3.31 -13.87 -4.55
N ALA A 274 -2.44 -13.17 -3.83
CA ALA A 274 -2.73 -12.57 -2.54
C ALA A 274 -3.29 -11.14 -2.68
N PRO A 275 -4.06 -10.65 -1.69
CA PRO A 275 -4.30 -9.23 -1.51
C PRO A 275 -2.98 -8.47 -1.27
N SER A 276 -2.99 -7.16 -1.53
CA SER A 276 -1.84 -6.28 -1.29
C SER A 276 -1.43 -6.29 0.19
N ILE A 277 -0.12 -6.17 0.43
CA ILE A 277 0.43 -6.23 1.79
C ILE A 277 -0.16 -5.18 2.72
N GLY A 278 -0.41 -3.97 2.23
CA GLY A 278 -0.93 -2.86 3.03
C GLY A 278 -2.37 -3.01 3.49
N THR A 279 -3.10 -4.05 3.02
CA THR A 279 -4.44 -4.39 3.51
C THR A 279 -4.41 -5.37 4.69
N ASP A 280 -3.24 -5.82 5.12
CA ASP A 280 -3.10 -6.71 6.29
C ASP A 280 -3.37 -5.95 7.59
N ALA A 281 -4.12 -6.57 8.50
CA ALA A 281 -4.41 -5.98 9.82
C ALA A 281 -3.14 -5.67 10.63
N GLY A 282 -2.07 -6.48 10.47
CA GLY A 282 -0.77 -6.25 11.10
C GLY A 282 -0.07 -4.97 10.65
N PHE A 283 -0.55 -4.34 9.58
CA PHE A 283 -0.01 -3.06 9.12
C PHE A 283 -0.23 -1.92 10.14
N ALA A 284 -1.29 -2.00 10.93
CA ALA A 284 -1.53 -1.07 12.02
C ALA A 284 -0.42 -1.12 13.09
N ASP A 285 0.17 -2.29 13.34
CA ASP A 285 1.30 -2.44 14.27
C ASP A 285 2.55 -1.74 13.74
N ILE A 286 2.83 -1.88 12.45
CA ILE A 286 3.92 -1.18 11.79
C ILE A 286 3.78 0.33 11.90
N ILE A 287 2.58 0.86 11.65
CA ILE A 287 2.31 2.30 11.76
C ILE A 287 2.56 2.78 13.19
N VAL A 288 2.09 2.04 14.19
CA VAL A 288 2.30 2.39 15.61
C VAL A 288 3.79 2.33 15.96
N GLU A 289 4.50 1.29 15.55
CA GLU A 289 5.94 1.18 15.83
C GLU A 289 6.75 2.28 15.14
N GLN A 290 6.43 2.62 13.90
CA GLN A 290 7.05 3.77 13.21
C GLN A 290 6.82 5.09 13.95
N ALA A 291 5.60 5.31 14.45
CA ALA A 291 5.29 6.51 15.23
C ALA A 291 6.08 6.58 16.54
N LEU A 292 6.17 5.46 17.27
CA LEU A 292 6.87 5.39 18.56
C LEU A 292 8.39 5.46 18.41
N ASN A 293 8.93 4.96 17.28
CA ASN A 293 10.36 4.96 16.97
C ASN A 293 10.82 6.24 16.24
N ALA A 294 9.93 7.17 15.93
CA ALA A 294 10.28 8.44 15.33
C ALA A 294 11.22 9.20 16.31
N LYS A 295 12.52 9.20 15.99
CA LYS A 295 13.57 9.73 16.87
C LYS A 295 13.42 11.23 17.06
N SER A 296 13.68 11.63 18.31
CA SER A 296 13.87 13.05 18.71
C SER A 296 15.04 13.66 17.99
#